data_f08328205630247f5dc92c4bf92d6c3f
#
_entry.id   f08328205630247f5dc92c4bf92d6c3f
#
_cell.length_a   1.000
_cell.length_b   1.000
_cell.length_c   1.000
_cell.angle_alpha   90.00
_cell.angle_beta   90.00
_cell.angle_gamma   90.00
#
_symmetry.space_group_name_H-M   'P 1'
#
loop_
_entity.id
_entity.type
_entity.pdbx_description
1 polymer ?
#
loop_
_entity_poly.entity_id
_entity_poly.type
_entity_poly.pdbx_seq_one_letter_code
_entity_poly.pdbx_strand_id
1 'polypeptide(L)'
;MLLQASAQAGVNLTLAATVWMVSGLTASPLLNSLLPALGALPLLLQLKRHSRGYGLQLLAVLALIGISLAMKPMASQPSLLLLGSYLAVLLFALGQEISILPLQRHLISHAGGSMQRLRSGQEIGALIGNLLAAMLFPALRQFLPALILLLPLAVVAARRDTSDRPSPGTGTAAITLPWSRSCALQGMVMGGLFALLALWVREVDGGKCFDFAMVLAAYGLGRALVRWTPSMHRSLRYLLICALLVLSQWSVPAWLAVMLFIPIGAMAAASDAALVDQLTPLGDAPLRWQVLVRSGAVGGLVGSIGLGLICQLMSLDVALPLVAAGFILLAITQARATASLQP
;
A
#
# COMPACT_ATOMS: atom_id res chain seq x y z
N MET A 1 -6.53 -12.13 -15.03
CA MET A 1 -6.02 -10.74 -15.00
C MET A 1 -7.08 -9.75 -14.54
N LEU A 2 -8.27 -9.69 -15.18
CA LEU A 2 -9.33 -8.74 -14.81
C LEU A 2 -9.81 -8.88 -13.37
N LEU A 3 -10.04 -10.10 -12.86
CA LEU A 3 -10.42 -10.33 -11.46
C LEU A 3 -9.39 -9.80 -10.46
N GLN A 4 -8.10 -9.98 -10.73
CA GLN A 4 -7.04 -9.47 -9.89
C GLN A 4 -6.98 -7.94 -9.94
N ALA A 5 -7.14 -7.35 -11.13
CA ALA A 5 -7.19 -5.90 -11.28
C ALA A 5 -8.40 -5.29 -10.57
N SER A 6 -9.59 -5.92 -10.68
CA SER A 6 -10.81 -5.49 -9.98
C SER A 6 -10.63 -5.54 -8.45
N ALA A 7 -10.06 -6.66 -7.94
CA ALA A 7 -9.75 -6.79 -6.52
C ALA A 7 -8.84 -5.65 -6.02
N GLN A 8 -7.74 -5.44 -6.73
CA GLN A 8 -6.76 -4.44 -6.36
C GLN A 8 -7.32 -3.02 -6.49
N ALA A 9 -8.16 -2.76 -7.51
CA ALA A 9 -8.85 -1.48 -7.66
C ALA A 9 -9.79 -1.22 -6.47
N GLY A 10 -10.57 -2.20 -6.05
CA GLY A 10 -11.43 -2.09 -4.86
C GLY A 10 -10.64 -1.85 -3.58
N VAL A 11 -9.51 -2.53 -3.41
CA VAL A 11 -8.59 -2.34 -2.26
C VAL A 11 -8.04 -0.92 -2.25
N ASN A 12 -7.45 -0.45 -3.34
CA ASN A 12 -6.81 0.86 -3.39
C ASN A 12 -7.84 1.99 -3.25
N LEU A 13 -9.01 1.86 -3.89
CA LEU A 13 -10.10 2.81 -3.75
C LEU A 13 -10.56 2.91 -2.29
N THR A 14 -10.76 1.77 -1.61
CA THR A 14 -11.17 1.74 -0.19
C THR A 14 -10.12 2.40 0.70
N LEU A 15 -8.86 2.04 0.53
CA LEU A 15 -7.77 2.59 1.36
C LEU A 15 -7.57 4.08 1.12
N ALA A 16 -7.53 4.54 -0.13
CA ALA A 16 -7.38 5.95 -0.46
C ALA A 16 -8.53 6.79 0.09
N ALA A 17 -9.79 6.32 -0.08
CA ALA A 17 -10.97 6.98 0.47
C ALA A 17 -10.93 7.06 2.00
N THR A 18 -10.51 5.98 2.67
CA THR A 18 -10.44 5.93 4.14
C THR A 18 -9.35 6.82 4.68
N VAL A 19 -8.16 6.81 4.09
CA VAL A 19 -7.04 7.69 4.49
C VAL A 19 -7.44 9.15 4.36
N TRP A 20 -8.08 9.53 3.25
CA TRP A 20 -8.59 10.89 3.06
C TRP A 20 -9.70 11.24 4.05
N MET A 21 -10.61 10.33 4.32
CA MET A 21 -11.69 10.52 5.29
C MET A 21 -11.12 10.76 6.70
N VAL A 22 -10.18 9.93 7.15
CA VAL A 22 -9.54 10.04 8.47
C VAL A 22 -8.73 11.32 8.59
N SER A 23 -8.00 11.76 7.54
CA SER A 23 -7.29 13.04 7.57
C SER A 23 -8.22 14.25 7.73
N GLY A 24 -9.52 14.10 7.45
CA GLY A 24 -10.54 15.12 7.72
C GLY A 24 -11.17 15.04 9.12
N LEU A 25 -11.00 13.90 9.82
CA LEU A 25 -11.51 13.73 11.19
C LEU A 25 -10.50 14.20 12.24
N THR A 26 -9.21 14.18 11.91
CA THR A 26 -8.15 14.56 12.85
C THR A 26 -6.95 15.17 12.13
N ALA A 27 -6.46 16.29 12.64
CA ALA A 27 -5.20 16.91 12.18
C ALA A 27 -3.96 16.29 12.86
N SER A 28 -4.12 15.30 13.77
CA SER A 28 -3.01 14.66 14.46
C SER A 28 -2.19 13.78 13.51
N PRO A 29 -0.88 14.07 13.29
CA PRO A 29 -0.02 13.24 12.45
C PRO A 29 0.08 11.80 12.95
N LEU A 30 0.17 11.61 14.28
CA LEU A 30 0.25 10.27 14.87
C LEU A 30 -1.01 9.45 14.58
N LEU A 31 -2.20 10.03 14.78
CA LEU A 31 -3.45 9.33 14.51
C LEU A 31 -3.60 8.99 13.01
N ASN A 32 -3.24 9.90 12.11
CA ASN A 32 -3.27 9.61 10.68
C ASN A 32 -2.32 8.48 10.30
N SER A 33 -1.13 8.45 10.86
CA SER A 33 -0.11 7.43 10.58
C SER A 33 -0.42 6.04 11.15
N LEU A 34 -1.31 5.94 12.14
CA LEU A 34 -1.78 4.63 12.65
C LEU A 34 -2.61 3.87 11.61
N LEU A 35 -3.29 4.56 10.69
CA LEU A 35 -4.15 3.91 9.70
C LEU A 35 -3.37 2.93 8.79
N PRO A 36 -2.31 3.34 8.07
CA PRO A 36 -1.50 2.40 7.28
C PRO A 36 -0.76 1.39 8.15
N ALA A 37 -0.38 1.75 9.39
CA ALA A 37 0.22 0.81 10.33
C ALA A 37 -0.74 -0.33 10.68
N LEU A 38 -2.01 -0.05 10.96
CA LEU A 38 -3.05 -1.05 11.17
C LEU A 38 -3.31 -1.90 9.92
N GLY A 39 -3.24 -1.29 8.73
CA GLY A 39 -3.32 -2.00 7.45
C GLY A 39 -2.18 -2.99 7.22
N ALA A 40 -0.99 -2.72 7.74
CA ALA A 40 0.17 -3.61 7.64
C ALA A 40 0.18 -4.71 8.72
N LEU A 41 -0.52 -4.54 9.83
CA LEU A 41 -0.48 -5.45 10.98
C LEU A 41 -0.85 -6.91 10.64
N PRO A 42 -1.90 -7.22 9.84
CA PRO A 42 -2.25 -8.60 9.48
C PRO A 42 -1.16 -9.35 8.71
N LEU A 43 -0.31 -8.64 7.94
CA LEU A 43 0.82 -9.24 7.23
C LEU A 43 1.87 -9.85 8.19
N LEU A 44 1.92 -9.39 9.44
CA LEU A 44 2.80 -9.90 10.48
C LEU A 44 2.24 -11.18 11.11
N LEU A 45 0.92 -11.33 11.09
CA LEU A 45 0.22 -12.48 11.62
C LEU A 45 0.24 -13.61 10.58
N GLN A 46 0.66 -14.80 10.99
CA GLN A 46 0.60 -15.98 10.13
C GLN A 46 -0.82 -16.56 10.12
N LEU A 47 -1.76 -15.85 9.50
CA LEU A 47 -3.16 -16.22 9.49
C LEU A 47 -3.39 -17.43 8.58
N LYS A 48 -4.31 -18.33 9.02
CA LYS A 48 -4.81 -19.38 8.17
C LYS A 48 -5.61 -18.75 7.01
N ARG A 49 -5.20 -19.09 5.80
CA ARG A 49 -5.71 -18.49 4.56
C ARG A 49 -6.99 -19.19 4.14
N HIS A 50 -8.06 -18.41 3.96
CA HIS A 50 -9.37 -18.92 3.62
C HIS A 50 -10.10 -18.00 2.65
N SER A 51 -10.92 -18.55 1.76
CA SER A 51 -11.73 -17.79 0.81
C SER A 51 -12.73 -16.83 1.46
N ARG A 52 -13.16 -17.08 2.70
CA ARG A 52 -14.07 -16.23 3.48
C ARG A 52 -13.52 -14.83 3.81
N GLY A 53 -12.21 -14.59 3.60
CA GLY A 53 -11.62 -13.27 3.78
C GLY A 53 -12.30 -12.16 2.97
N TYR A 54 -12.86 -12.47 1.80
CA TYR A 54 -13.64 -11.49 1.03
C TYR A 54 -14.91 -11.01 1.73
N GLY A 55 -15.57 -11.87 2.50
CA GLY A 55 -16.70 -11.48 3.33
C GLY A 55 -16.32 -10.43 4.37
N LEU A 56 -15.14 -10.57 4.99
CA LEU A 56 -14.60 -9.57 5.92
C LEU A 56 -14.29 -8.23 5.23
N GLN A 57 -13.76 -8.26 4.01
CA GLN A 57 -13.52 -7.03 3.23
C GLN A 57 -14.84 -6.32 2.91
N LEU A 58 -15.86 -7.05 2.46
CA LEU A 58 -17.19 -6.50 2.18
C LEU A 58 -17.82 -5.89 3.44
N LEU A 59 -17.76 -6.59 4.58
CA LEU A 59 -18.26 -6.10 5.86
C LEU A 59 -17.53 -4.81 6.28
N ALA A 60 -16.23 -4.75 6.10
CA ALA A 60 -15.45 -3.56 6.41
C ALA A 60 -15.84 -2.36 5.52
N VAL A 61 -16.06 -2.58 4.22
CA VAL A 61 -16.53 -1.51 3.31
C VAL A 61 -17.93 -1.04 3.71
N LEU A 62 -18.84 -1.96 4.07
CA LEU A 62 -20.17 -1.60 4.59
C LEU A 62 -20.07 -0.77 5.88
N ALA A 63 -19.16 -1.13 6.79
CA ALA A 63 -18.90 -0.35 8.00
C ALA A 63 -18.39 1.07 7.65
N LEU A 64 -17.47 1.20 6.68
CA LEU A 64 -16.96 2.50 6.21
C LEU A 64 -18.06 3.34 5.55
N ILE A 65 -18.99 2.74 4.82
CA ILE A 65 -20.18 3.42 4.30
C ILE A 65 -21.03 3.94 5.47
N GLY A 66 -21.30 3.12 6.48
CA GLY A 66 -22.03 3.52 7.69
C GLY A 66 -21.35 4.69 8.41
N ILE A 67 -20.03 4.62 8.60
CA ILE A 67 -19.24 5.70 9.21
C ILE A 67 -19.33 6.98 8.37
N SER A 68 -19.18 6.88 7.05
CA SER A 68 -19.29 8.03 6.14
C SER A 68 -20.66 8.72 6.22
N LEU A 69 -21.75 7.94 6.35
CA LEU A 69 -23.10 8.47 6.56
C LEU A 69 -23.25 9.10 7.95
N ALA A 70 -22.61 8.52 8.97
CA ALA A 70 -22.64 8.99 10.36
C ALA A 70 -21.80 10.26 10.59
N MET A 71 -20.92 10.67 9.68
CA MET A 71 -20.03 11.83 9.87
C MET A 71 -20.79 13.12 10.15
N LYS A 72 -21.92 13.38 9.46
CA LYS A 72 -22.71 14.59 9.68
C LYS A 72 -23.46 14.57 11.01
N PRO A 73 -24.28 13.52 11.34
CA PRO A 73 -25.03 13.48 12.59
C PRO A 73 -24.13 13.32 13.84
N MET A 74 -22.95 12.72 13.70
CA MET A 74 -22.02 12.46 14.80
C MET A 74 -20.78 13.38 14.79
N ALA A 75 -20.89 14.56 14.18
CA ALA A 75 -19.76 15.51 14.10
C ALA A 75 -19.24 15.95 15.49
N SER A 76 -20.06 15.85 16.53
CA SER A 76 -19.67 16.12 17.92
C SER A 76 -18.83 15.00 18.57
N GLN A 77 -18.71 13.83 17.93
CA GLN A 77 -18.01 12.65 18.46
C GLN A 77 -16.96 12.10 17.48
N PRO A 78 -15.94 12.88 17.08
CA PRO A 78 -14.97 12.47 16.07
C PRO A 78 -14.14 11.26 16.52
N SER A 79 -13.95 11.06 17.82
CA SER A 79 -13.20 9.92 18.39
C SER A 79 -13.88 8.58 18.10
N LEU A 80 -15.22 8.50 18.14
CA LEU A 80 -15.96 7.28 17.82
C LEU A 80 -15.86 6.97 16.33
N LEU A 81 -15.99 7.97 15.47
CA LEU A 81 -15.82 7.81 14.01
C LEU A 81 -14.40 7.35 13.67
N LEU A 82 -13.40 7.90 14.35
CA LEU A 82 -12.01 7.54 14.18
C LEU A 82 -11.76 6.08 14.60
N LEU A 83 -12.22 5.70 15.79
CA LEU A 83 -12.10 4.32 16.28
C LEU A 83 -12.79 3.32 15.35
N GLY A 84 -14.00 3.65 14.90
CA GLY A 84 -14.75 2.84 13.92
C GLY A 84 -13.98 2.68 12.60
N SER A 85 -13.35 3.74 12.11
CA SER A 85 -12.53 3.72 10.90
C SER A 85 -11.31 2.82 11.05
N TYR A 86 -10.63 2.86 12.19
CA TYR A 86 -9.49 1.97 12.48
C TYR A 86 -9.90 0.49 12.56
N LEU A 87 -11.01 0.19 13.22
CA LEU A 87 -11.53 -1.18 13.29
C LEU A 87 -11.94 -1.68 11.91
N ALA A 88 -12.57 -0.84 11.09
CA ALA A 88 -12.94 -1.20 9.73
C ALA A 88 -11.70 -1.45 8.85
N VAL A 89 -10.65 -0.63 8.94
CA VAL A 89 -9.40 -0.84 8.20
C VAL A 89 -8.69 -2.12 8.66
N LEU A 90 -8.63 -2.38 9.96
CA LEU A 90 -8.05 -3.61 10.48
C LEU A 90 -8.81 -4.84 9.96
N LEU A 91 -10.15 -4.81 9.99
CA LEU A 91 -11.00 -5.86 9.47
C LEU A 91 -10.80 -6.06 7.96
N PHE A 92 -10.70 -4.96 7.21
CA PHE A 92 -10.44 -4.97 5.77
C PHE A 92 -9.08 -5.62 5.45
N ALA A 93 -8.04 -5.20 6.16
CA ALA A 93 -6.68 -5.72 5.98
C ALA A 93 -6.57 -7.20 6.39
N LEU A 94 -7.25 -7.62 7.46
CA LEU A 94 -7.38 -9.04 7.84
C LEU A 94 -8.05 -9.84 6.72
N GLY A 95 -9.16 -9.35 6.19
CA GLY A 95 -9.86 -9.98 5.08
C GLY A 95 -8.99 -10.08 3.83
N GLN A 96 -8.22 -9.05 3.53
CA GLN A 96 -7.29 -9.03 2.40
C GLN A 96 -6.18 -10.07 2.55
N GLU A 97 -5.52 -10.15 3.71
CA GLU A 97 -4.44 -11.11 3.95
C GLU A 97 -4.92 -12.56 3.87
N ILE A 98 -6.10 -12.84 4.42
CA ILE A 98 -6.70 -14.17 4.39
C ILE A 98 -7.07 -14.60 2.95
N SER A 99 -7.52 -13.68 2.10
CA SER A 99 -8.11 -13.98 0.78
C SER A 99 -7.16 -13.86 -0.41
N ILE A 100 -6.06 -13.12 -0.29
CA ILE A 100 -5.18 -12.78 -1.43
C ILE A 100 -4.52 -14.02 -2.06
N LEU A 101 -4.03 -14.97 -1.25
CA LEU A 101 -3.34 -16.14 -1.78
C LEU A 101 -4.27 -17.19 -2.38
N PRO A 102 -5.44 -17.51 -1.81
CA PRO A 102 -6.43 -18.35 -2.50
C PRO A 102 -6.76 -17.82 -3.90
N LEU A 103 -6.94 -16.50 -4.04
CA LEU A 103 -7.17 -15.88 -5.36
C LEU A 103 -5.98 -16.07 -6.29
N GLN A 104 -4.77 -15.76 -5.84
CA GLN A 104 -3.56 -15.89 -6.65
C GLN A 104 -3.33 -17.33 -7.11
N ARG A 105 -3.47 -18.31 -6.21
CA ARG A 105 -3.37 -19.74 -6.55
C ARG A 105 -4.37 -20.13 -7.61
N HIS A 106 -5.61 -19.65 -7.48
CA HIS A 106 -6.64 -19.91 -8.46
C HIS A 106 -6.30 -19.38 -9.85
N LEU A 107 -5.86 -18.13 -9.91
CA LEU A 107 -5.52 -17.48 -11.17
C LEU A 107 -4.33 -18.16 -11.87
N ILE A 108 -3.39 -18.69 -11.08
CA ILE A 108 -2.26 -19.45 -11.61
C ILE A 108 -2.73 -20.82 -12.13
N SER A 109 -3.53 -21.56 -11.35
CA SER A 109 -3.91 -22.96 -11.69
C SER A 109 -4.92 -23.04 -12.82
N HIS A 110 -5.86 -22.09 -12.94
CA HIS A 110 -6.97 -22.19 -13.90
C HIS A 110 -6.82 -21.30 -15.14
N ALA A 111 -6.03 -20.24 -15.07
CA ALA A 111 -5.89 -19.28 -16.16
C ALA A 111 -4.53 -19.35 -16.88
N GLY A 112 -3.66 -20.31 -16.56
CA GLY A 112 -2.29 -20.37 -17.12
C GLY A 112 -1.51 -19.08 -16.86
N GLY A 113 -1.82 -18.39 -15.76
CA GLY A 113 -1.28 -17.08 -15.43
C GLY A 113 0.17 -17.17 -14.96
N SER A 114 1.07 -16.39 -15.58
CA SER A 114 2.39 -16.17 -15.03
C SER A 114 2.33 -15.19 -13.88
N MET A 115 3.26 -15.29 -12.91
CA MET A 115 3.40 -14.35 -11.79
C MET A 115 3.54 -12.90 -12.29
N GLN A 116 4.18 -12.70 -13.42
CA GLN A 116 4.32 -11.39 -14.06
C GLN A 116 2.97 -10.80 -14.51
N ARG A 117 2.06 -11.62 -15.07
CA ARG A 117 0.72 -11.17 -15.45
C ARG A 117 -0.14 -10.80 -14.23
N LEU A 118 0.02 -11.54 -13.13
CA LEU A 118 -0.66 -11.21 -11.87
C LEU A 118 -0.19 -9.85 -11.33
N ARG A 119 1.12 -9.62 -11.32
CA ARG A 119 1.71 -8.36 -10.89
C ARG A 119 1.23 -7.19 -11.77
N SER A 120 1.26 -7.34 -13.10
CA SER A 120 0.72 -6.31 -14.00
C SER A 120 -0.77 -6.04 -13.72
N GLY A 121 -1.56 -7.07 -13.42
CA GLY A 121 -2.96 -6.91 -13.02
C GLY A 121 -3.12 -6.13 -11.71
N GLN A 122 -2.25 -6.35 -10.73
CA GLN A 122 -2.24 -5.60 -9.48
C GLN A 122 -1.90 -4.12 -9.68
N GLU A 123 -0.85 -3.81 -10.45
CA GLU A 123 -0.43 -2.43 -10.71
C GLU A 123 -1.50 -1.65 -11.51
N ILE A 124 -2.09 -2.28 -12.53
CA ILE A 124 -3.20 -1.68 -13.29
C ILE A 124 -4.43 -1.48 -12.40
N GLY A 125 -4.76 -2.47 -11.57
CA GLY A 125 -5.87 -2.36 -10.62
C GLY A 125 -5.65 -1.24 -9.61
N ALA A 126 -4.44 -1.11 -9.08
CA ALA A 126 -4.07 -0.03 -8.16
C ALA A 126 -4.23 1.34 -8.82
N LEU A 127 -3.77 1.49 -10.06
CA LEU A 127 -3.93 2.72 -10.83
C LEU A 127 -5.41 3.07 -11.04
N ILE A 128 -6.23 2.10 -11.47
CA ILE A 128 -7.67 2.30 -11.66
C ILE A 128 -8.34 2.69 -10.35
N GLY A 129 -8.03 2.02 -9.23
CA GLY A 129 -8.58 2.33 -7.92
C GLY A 129 -8.25 3.75 -7.47
N ASN A 130 -7.03 4.21 -7.66
CA ASN A 130 -6.60 5.56 -7.32
C ASN A 130 -7.26 6.62 -8.22
N LEU A 131 -7.41 6.35 -9.53
CA LEU A 131 -8.13 7.25 -10.43
C LEU A 131 -9.62 7.35 -10.06
N LEU A 132 -10.26 6.23 -9.70
CA LEU A 132 -11.63 6.24 -9.21
C LEU A 132 -11.75 7.04 -7.89
N ALA A 133 -10.76 6.95 -7.00
CA ALA A 133 -10.72 7.75 -5.79
C ALA A 133 -10.66 9.26 -6.10
N ALA A 134 -9.94 9.67 -7.14
CA ALA A 134 -9.89 11.06 -7.59
C ALA A 134 -11.25 11.54 -8.14
N MET A 135 -11.91 10.70 -8.94
CA MET A 135 -13.13 11.09 -9.68
C MET A 135 -14.42 11.05 -8.82
N LEU A 136 -14.47 10.19 -7.81
CA LEU A 136 -15.72 9.85 -7.10
C LEU A 136 -15.84 10.51 -5.71
N PHE A 137 -15.26 11.68 -5.53
CA PHE A 137 -15.46 12.43 -4.28
C PHE A 137 -16.91 12.97 -4.16
N PRO A 138 -17.55 12.93 -2.99
CA PRO A 138 -17.11 12.61 -1.62
C PRO A 138 -17.12 11.12 -1.26
N ALA A 139 -16.61 10.79 -0.06
CA ALA A 139 -16.29 9.43 0.41
C ALA A 139 -17.37 8.37 0.16
N LEU A 140 -18.66 8.69 0.35
CA LEU A 140 -19.75 7.75 0.10
C LEU A 140 -19.77 7.25 -1.36
N ARG A 141 -19.51 8.14 -2.32
CA ARG A 141 -19.42 7.78 -3.74
C ARG A 141 -18.19 6.94 -4.08
N GLN A 142 -17.17 6.94 -3.22
CA GLN A 142 -15.98 6.12 -3.40
C GLN A 142 -16.17 4.70 -2.86
N PHE A 143 -16.86 4.54 -1.72
CA PHE A 143 -17.06 3.22 -1.10
C PHE A 143 -18.07 2.34 -1.85
N LEU A 144 -19.09 2.90 -2.48
CA LEU A 144 -20.06 2.12 -3.27
C LEU A 144 -19.41 1.39 -4.45
N PRO A 145 -18.61 2.03 -5.33
CA PRO A 145 -17.86 1.32 -6.36
C PRO A 145 -16.86 0.32 -5.81
N ALA A 146 -16.21 0.61 -4.66
CA ALA A 146 -15.32 -0.35 -4.01
C ALA A 146 -16.05 -1.64 -3.65
N LEU A 147 -17.28 -1.53 -3.10
CA LEU A 147 -18.13 -2.68 -2.81
C LEU A 147 -18.44 -3.50 -4.08
N ILE A 148 -18.81 -2.82 -5.19
CA ILE A 148 -19.09 -3.46 -6.47
C ILE A 148 -17.85 -4.17 -7.03
N LEU A 149 -16.67 -3.54 -6.92
CA LEU A 149 -15.42 -4.13 -7.41
C LEU A 149 -14.98 -5.38 -6.61
N LEU A 150 -15.33 -5.46 -5.34
CA LEU A 150 -15.03 -6.60 -4.47
C LEU A 150 -16.09 -7.71 -4.53
N LEU A 151 -17.31 -7.41 -4.93
CA LEU A 151 -18.43 -8.37 -4.95
C LEU A 151 -18.16 -9.63 -5.80
N PRO A 152 -17.62 -9.53 -7.05
CA PRO A 152 -17.36 -10.70 -7.88
C PRO A 152 -16.41 -11.70 -7.22
N LEU A 153 -15.48 -11.21 -6.42
CA LEU A 153 -14.51 -12.03 -5.69
C LEU A 153 -15.16 -12.82 -4.56
N ALA A 154 -16.07 -12.19 -3.81
CA ALA A 154 -16.82 -12.86 -2.77
C ALA A 154 -17.68 -14.00 -3.36
N VAL A 155 -18.30 -13.78 -4.51
CA VAL A 155 -19.11 -14.80 -5.20
C VAL A 155 -18.23 -15.96 -5.71
N VAL A 156 -17.09 -15.67 -6.32
CA VAL A 156 -16.13 -16.69 -6.78
C VAL A 156 -15.58 -17.49 -5.61
N ALA A 157 -15.27 -16.84 -4.50
CA ALA A 157 -14.77 -17.49 -3.29
C ALA A 157 -15.83 -18.39 -2.64
N ALA A 158 -17.08 -17.93 -2.53
CA ALA A 158 -18.18 -18.71 -1.93
C ALA A 158 -18.48 -20.01 -2.70
N ARG A 159 -18.41 -19.99 -4.03
CA ARG A 159 -18.65 -21.18 -4.88
C ARG A 159 -17.59 -22.27 -4.71
N ARG A 160 -16.42 -21.96 -4.14
CA ARG A 160 -15.29 -22.89 -4.00
C ARG A 160 -15.23 -23.61 -2.69
N ASP A 161 -15.67 -22.99 -1.59
CA ASP A 161 -15.73 -23.65 -0.29
C ASP A 161 -16.55 -24.95 -0.34
N THR A 162 -17.38 -25.11 -1.37
CA THR A 162 -18.14 -26.33 -1.63
C THR A 162 -17.35 -27.40 -2.39
N SER A 163 -16.22 -27.05 -3.03
CA SER A 163 -15.47 -27.92 -3.97
C SER A 163 -14.11 -28.41 -3.43
N ASP A 164 -13.49 -27.71 -2.51
CA ASP A 164 -12.17 -28.06 -1.99
C ASP A 164 -12.27 -28.87 -0.68
N ARG A 165 -12.33 -30.20 -0.79
CA ARG A 165 -11.86 -31.08 0.29
C ARG A 165 -10.36 -30.83 0.49
N PRO A 166 -9.89 -30.56 1.70
CA PRO A 166 -8.45 -30.41 1.96
C PRO A 166 -7.76 -31.71 1.57
N SER A 167 -6.84 -31.66 0.62
CA SER A 167 -5.95 -32.79 0.34
C SER A 167 -5.13 -33.04 1.60
N PRO A 168 -5.23 -34.23 2.23
CA PRO A 168 -4.46 -34.55 3.43
C PRO A 168 -3.02 -34.77 2.97
N GLY A 169 -2.13 -33.81 3.13
CA GLY A 169 -0.73 -34.09 2.81
C GLY A 169 0.26 -32.93 2.81
N THR A 170 -0.17 -31.70 2.87
CA THR A 170 0.79 -30.60 3.05
C THR A 170 0.69 -30.07 4.48
N GLY A 171 1.33 -30.78 5.40
CA GLY A 171 1.69 -30.20 6.68
C GLY A 171 2.43 -28.90 6.42
N THR A 172 1.78 -27.77 6.62
CA THR A 172 2.40 -26.46 6.64
C THR A 172 3.29 -26.41 7.88
N ALA A 173 4.52 -26.96 7.77
CA ALA A 173 5.58 -26.56 8.67
C ALA A 173 5.59 -25.04 8.62
N ALA A 174 5.51 -24.38 9.77
CA ALA A 174 5.62 -22.95 9.88
C ALA A 174 7.01 -22.56 9.38
N ILE A 175 7.11 -22.27 8.08
CA ILE A 175 8.36 -21.82 7.47
C ILE A 175 8.62 -20.45 8.08
N THR A 176 9.58 -20.37 8.98
CA THR A 176 10.10 -19.10 9.47
C THR A 176 10.70 -18.36 8.27
N LEU A 177 9.94 -17.42 7.70
CA LEU A 177 10.38 -16.61 6.58
C LEU A 177 11.60 -15.80 7.02
N PRO A 178 12.71 -15.85 6.27
CA PRO A 178 13.89 -15.07 6.59
C PRO A 178 13.59 -13.58 6.55
N TRP A 179 14.31 -12.82 7.35
CA TRP A 179 14.18 -11.38 7.48
C TRP A 179 15.21 -10.65 6.60
N SER A 180 14.79 -9.61 5.89
CA SER A 180 15.69 -8.76 5.10
C SER A 180 15.70 -7.31 5.64
N ARG A 181 16.86 -6.89 6.15
CA ARG A 181 17.05 -5.51 6.66
C ARG A 181 16.86 -4.47 5.56
N SER A 182 17.36 -4.73 4.36
CA SER A 182 17.23 -3.79 3.23
C SER A 182 15.76 -3.58 2.83
N CYS A 183 14.97 -4.66 2.79
CA CYS A 183 13.54 -4.59 2.51
C CYS A 183 12.79 -3.84 3.62
N ALA A 184 13.17 -4.05 4.90
CA ALA A 184 12.56 -3.36 6.02
C ALA A 184 12.90 -1.86 6.01
N LEU A 185 14.14 -1.48 5.74
CA LEU A 185 14.52 -0.06 5.63
C LEU A 185 13.79 0.64 4.50
N GLN A 186 13.67 0.00 3.33
CA GLN A 186 12.86 0.57 2.24
C GLN A 186 11.40 0.70 2.64
N GLY A 187 10.83 -0.34 3.27
CA GLY A 187 9.47 -0.32 3.80
C GLY A 187 9.26 0.80 4.82
N MET A 188 10.24 1.06 5.68
CA MET A 188 10.19 2.12 6.68
C MET A 188 10.08 3.51 6.04
N VAL A 189 10.91 3.81 5.06
CA VAL A 189 10.91 5.12 4.39
C VAL A 189 9.64 5.31 3.55
N MET A 190 9.26 4.29 2.77
CA MET A 190 8.04 4.32 1.96
C MET A 190 6.78 4.36 2.81
N GLY A 191 6.73 3.57 3.89
CA GLY A 191 5.62 3.58 4.83
C GLY A 191 5.42 4.94 5.48
N GLY A 192 6.52 5.59 5.90
CA GLY A 192 6.49 6.96 6.40
C GLY A 192 5.95 7.95 5.37
N LEU A 193 6.45 7.91 4.13
CA LEU A 193 5.99 8.79 3.05
C LEU A 193 4.46 8.71 2.86
N PHE A 194 3.92 7.50 2.71
CA PHE A 194 2.49 7.33 2.44
C PHE A 194 1.60 7.50 3.67
N ALA A 195 2.15 7.35 4.88
CA ALA A 195 1.39 7.47 6.12
C ALA A 195 0.83 8.88 6.34
N LEU A 196 1.60 9.90 6.01
CA LEU A 196 1.22 11.30 6.22
C LEU A 196 0.85 12.04 4.93
N LEU A 197 0.92 11.40 3.76
CA LEU A 197 0.72 12.05 2.48
C LEU A 197 -0.65 12.74 2.37
N ALA A 198 -1.73 12.10 2.82
CA ALA A 198 -3.07 12.69 2.77
C ALA A 198 -3.21 13.90 3.70
N LEU A 199 -2.65 13.80 4.91
CA LEU A 199 -2.64 14.90 5.87
C LEU A 199 -1.78 16.05 5.36
N TRP A 200 -0.62 15.75 4.80
CA TRP A 200 0.29 16.74 4.24
C TRP A 200 -0.37 17.50 3.06
N VAL A 201 -0.98 16.79 2.11
CA VAL A 201 -1.71 17.41 1.00
C VAL A 201 -2.84 18.32 1.51
N ARG A 202 -3.54 17.92 2.58
CA ARG A 202 -4.65 18.70 3.15
C ARG A 202 -4.18 19.93 3.91
N GLU A 203 -3.20 19.79 4.80
CA GLU A 203 -2.86 20.83 5.79
C GLU A 203 -1.75 21.77 5.29
N VAL A 204 -0.76 21.24 4.56
CA VAL A 204 0.38 22.02 4.08
C VAL A 204 0.11 22.60 2.70
N ASP A 205 -0.42 21.79 1.79
CA ASP A 205 -0.62 22.16 0.40
C ASP A 205 -2.03 22.76 0.12
N GLY A 206 -2.94 22.71 1.12
CA GLY A 206 -4.33 23.19 0.98
C GLY A 206 -5.12 22.41 -0.07
N GLY A 207 -4.65 21.22 -0.44
CA GLY A 207 -5.18 20.42 -1.53
C GLY A 207 -6.50 19.74 -1.19
N LYS A 208 -7.15 19.21 -2.22
CA LYS A 208 -8.41 18.48 -2.16
C LYS A 208 -8.19 16.97 -2.28
N CYS A 209 -9.24 16.20 -2.05
CA CYS A 209 -9.23 14.74 -2.27
C CYS A 209 -8.75 14.37 -3.68
N PHE A 210 -9.11 15.18 -4.67
CA PHE A 210 -8.66 15.00 -6.05
C PHE A 210 -7.14 15.04 -6.16
N ASP A 211 -6.49 16.04 -5.53
CA ASP A 211 -5.03 16.22 -5.60
C ASP A 211 -4.30 15.04 -4.95
N PHE A 212 -4.75 14.62 -3.75
CA PHE A 212 -4.22 13.43 -3.09
C PHE A 212 -4.35 12.16 -3.96
N ALA A 213 -5.54 11.93 -4.51
CA ALA A 213 -5.77 10.75 -5.33
C ALA A 213 -5.01 10.80 -6.66
N MET A 214 -4.80 11.99 -7.25
CA MET A 214 -3.96 12.17 -8.43
C MET A 214 -2.48 11.88 -8.15
N VAL A 215 -1.97 12.24 -6.96
CA VAL A 215 -0.62 11.85 -6.52
C VAL A 215 -0.49 10.32 -6.46
N LEU A 216 -1.47 9.64 -5.85
CA LEU A 216 -1.49 8.17 -5.79
C LEU A 216 -1.60 7.54 -7.19
N ALA A 217 -2.41 8.12 -8.08
CA ALA A 217 -2.56 7.66 -9.46
C ALA A 217 -1.26 7.85 -10.26
N ALA A 218 -0.61 9.00 -10.14
CA ALA A 218 0.68 9.28 -10.77
C ALA A 218 1.76 8.30 -10.30
N TYR A 219 1.84 8.05 -8.99
CA TYR A 219 2.72 7.05 -8.42
C TYR A 219 2.42 5.63 -8.95
N GLY A 220 1.15 5.23 -8.99
CA GLY A 220 0.71 3.95 -9.55
C GLY A 220 1.02 3.81 -11.03
N LEU A 221 0.84 4.88 -11.82
CA LEU A 221 1.22 4.92 -13.23
C LEU A 221 2.73 4.70 -13.40
N GLY A 222 3.54 5.38 -12.59
CA GLY A 222 4.99 5.17 -12.59
C GLY A 222 5.36 3.71 -12.32
N ARG A 223 4.75 3.08 -11.33
CA ARG A 223 4.97 1.64 -11.03
C ARG A 223 4.61 0.74 -12.20
N ALA A 224 3.51 1.02 -12.90
CA ALA A 224 3.11 0.27 -14.10
C ALA A 224 4.11 0.44 -15.26
N LEU A 225 4.77 1.60 -15.35
CA LEU A 225 5.76 1.95 -16.36
C LEU A 225 7.19 1.47 -16.04
N VAL A 226 7.40 0.67 -15.01
CA VAL A 226 8.73 0.21 -14.55
C VAL A 226 9.59 -0.43 -15.65
N ARG A 227 8.98 -1.02 -16.68
CA ARG A 227 9.69 -1.62 -17.82
C ARG A 227 10.51 -0.61 -18.63
N TRP A 228 10.12 0.64 -18.61
CA TRP A 228 10.79 1.73 -19.37
C TRP A 228 11.77 2.51 -18.50
N THR A 229 11.93 2.08 -17.24
CA THR A 229 12.91 2.69 -16.35
C THR A 229 14.32 2.31 -16.81
N PRO A 230 15.23 3.28 -17.03
CA PRO A 230 16.59 2.97 -17.42
C PRO A 230 17.29 2.14 -16.34
N SER A 231 18.22 1.30 -16.77
CA SER A 231 19.06 0.53 -15.84
C SER A 231 19.99 1.50 -15.09
N MET A 232 19.68 1.75 -13.83
CA MET A 232 20.43 2.67 -12.97
C MET A 232 20.99 1.94 -11.76
N HIS A 233 22.11 2.44 -11.25
CA HIS A 233 22.66 1.94 -9.99
C HIS A 233 21.66 2.12 -8.84
N ARG A 234 21.60 1.17 -7.92
CA ARG A 234 20.58 1.11 -6.85
C ARG A 234 20.56 2.37 -5.96
N SER A 235 21.75 2.82 -5.53
CA SER A 235 21.88 4.04 -4.71
C SER A 235 21.39 5.28 -5.44
N LEU A 236 21.65 5.39 -6.76
CA LEU A 236 21.23 6.53 -7.57
C LEU A 236 19.71 6.64 -7.67
N ARG A 237 18.97 5.51 -7.69
CA ARG A 237 17.51 5.52 -7.69
C ARG A 237 16.94 6.20 -6.44
N TYR A 238 17.47 5.87 -5.25
CA TYR A 238 17.02 6.50 -4.00
C TYR A 238 17.38 7.98 -3.91
N LEU A 239 18.57 8.36 -4.40
CA LEU A 239 18.93 9.79 -4.51
C LEU A 239 18.02 10.55 -5.47
N LEU A 240 17.64 9.92 -6.59
CA LEU A 240 16.71 10.53 -7.54
C LEU A 240 15.31 10.67 -6.93
N ILE A 241 14.80 9.65 -6.20
CA ILE A 241 13.53 9.76 -5.46
C ILE A 241 13.62 10.93 -4.47
N CYS A 242 14.69 11.04 -3.70
CA CYS A 242 14.92 12.14 -2.77
C CYS A 242 14.87 13.50 -3.49
N ALA A 243 15.62 13.65 -4.58
CA ALA A 243 15.64 14.89 -5.37
C ALA A 243 14.27 15.26 -5.93
N LEU A 244 13.51 14.28 -6.44
CA LEU A 244 12.17 14.49 -6.98
C LEU A 244 11.17 14.88 -5.88
N LEU A 245 11.28 14.30 -4.67
CA LEU A 245 10.46 14.68 -3.52
C LEU A 245 10.75 16.10 -3.07
N VAL A 246 12.03 16.51 -3.00
CA VAL A 246 12.41 17.89 -2.67
C VAL A 246 11.92 18.84 -3.76
N LEU A 247 12.07 18.48 -5.03
CA LEU A 247 11.60 19.28 -6.15
C LEU A 247 10.08 19.45 -6.14
N SER A 248 9.32 18.43 -5.71
CA SER A 248 7.86 18.51 -5.64
C SER A 248 7.36 19.58 -4.66
N GLN A 249 8.15 19.94 -3.63
CA GLN A 249 7.79 21.01 -2.68
C GLN A 249 7.89 22.42 -3.30
N TRP A 250 8.78 22.60 -4.26
CA TRP A 250 8.99 23.89 -4.92
C TRP A 250 8.26 24.00 -6.26
N SER A 251 7.51 22.95 -6.63
CA SER A 251 6.83 22.89 -7.93
C SER A 251 5.57 23.74 -7.93
N VAL A 252 5.61 24.84 -8.63
CA VAL A 252 4.44 25.65 -8.95
C VAL A 252 4.34 25.71 -10.48
N PRO A 253 3.25 25.26 -11.05
CA PRO A 253 1.92 24.90 -10.48
C PRO A 253 1.83 23.47 -9.89
N ALA A 254 0.83 23.24 -9.03
CA ALA A 254 0.63 21.98 -8.29
C ALA A 254 0.56 20.72 -9.18
N TRP A 255 0.05 20.79 -10.41
CA TRP A 255 0.01 19.66 -11.34
C TRP A 255 1.42 19.13 -11.67
N LEU A 256 2.45 19.99 -11.65
CA LEU A 256 3.83 19.55 -11.86
C LEU A 256 4.32 18.70 -10.69
N ALA A 257 3.97 19.06 -9.44
CA ALA A 257 4.26 18.25 -8.27
C ALA A 257 3.64 16.84 -8.39
N VAL A 258 2.40 16.74 -8.87
CA VAL A 258 1.74 15.45 -9.14
C VAL A 258 2.52 14.64 -10.19
N MET A 259 2.94 15.25 -11.29
CA MET A 259 3.68 14.56 -12.35
C MET A 259 5.03 14.00 -11.89
N LEU A 260 5.68 14.61 -10.89
CA LEU A 260 6.93 14.11 -10.32
C LEU A 260 6.75 12.77 -9.59
N PHE A 261 5.53 12.41 -9.17
CA PHE A 261 5.26 11.10 -8.57
C PHE A 261 5.27 9.95 -9.60
N ILE A 262 5.20 10.23 -10.90
CA ILE A 262 5.36 9.19 -11.94
C ILE A 262 6.79 8.60 -11.89
N PRO A 263 7.87 9.37 -12.05
CA PRO A 263 9.21 8.82 -11.95
C PRO A 263 9.53 8.27 -10.55
N ILE A 264 8.99 8.85 -9.46
CA ILE A 264 9.11 8.30 -8.10
C ILE A 264 8.53 6.88 -8.05
N GLY A 265 7.33 6.67 -8.58
CA GLY A 265 6.70 5.35 -8.65
C GLY A 265 7.50 4.33 -9.46
N ALA A 266 8.03 4.76 -10.61
CA ALA A 266 8.86 3.92 -11.47
C ALA A 266 10.16 3.48 -10.77
N MET A 267 10.86 4.42 -10.11
CA MET A 267 12.07 4.13 -9.33
C MET A 267 11.79 3.23 -8.13
N ALA A 268 10.67 3.43 -7.43
CA ALA A 268 10.25 2.58 -6.33
C ALA A 268 10.02 1.14 -6.79
N ALA A 269 9.27 0.93 -7.88
CA ALA A 269 9.03 -0.39 -8.44
C ALA A 269 10.31 -1.07 -8.95
N ALA A 270 11.23 -0.31 -9.55
CA ALA A 270 12.55 -0.80 -9.96
C ALA A 270 13.42 -1.18 -8.75
N SER A 271 13.29 -0.47 -7.62
CA SER A 271 13.97 -0.78 -6.37
C SER A 271 13.42 -2.05 -5.71
N ASP A 272 12.08 -2.24 -5.72
CA ASP A 272 11.44 -3.48 -5.27
C ASP A 272 11.97 -4.69 -6.05
N ALA A 273 12.03 -4.59 -7.39
CA ALA A 273 12.56 -5.65 -8.24
C ALA A 273 14.02 -5.97 -7.91
N ALA A 274 14.84 -4.94 -7.75
CA ALA A 274 16.26 -5.10 -7.42
C ALA A 274 16.48 -5.73 -6.03
N LEU A 275 15.61 -5.46 -5.05
CA LEU A 275 15.65 -6.12 -3.74
C LEU A 275 15.24 -7.60 -3.84
N VAL A 276 14.22 -7.93 -4.64
CA VAL A 276 13.83 -9.32 -4.90
C VAL A 276 14.98 -10.10 -5.56
N ASP A 277 15.71 -9.47 -6.48
CA ASP A 277 16.88 -10.08 -7.11
C ASP A 277 18.03 -10.32 -6.13
N GLN A 278 18.22 -9.44 -5.13
CA GLN A 278 19.19 -9.67 -4.04
C GLN A 278 18.84 -10.90 -3.18
N LEU A 279 17.57 -11.25 -3.10
CA LEU A 279 17.10 -12.40 -2.34
C LEU A 279 17.20 -13.74 -3.11
N THR A 280 17.85 -13.76 -4.28
CA THR A 280 18.03 -14.97 -5.11
C THR A 280 18.57 -16.19 -4.33
N PRO A 281 19.50 -16.04 -3.36
CA PRO A 281 19.98 -17.19 -2.57
C PRO A 281 18.91 -17.86 -1.70
N LEU A 282 17.76 -17.19 -1.46
CA LEU A 282 16.68 -17.73 -0.62
C LEU A 282 15.74 -18.69 -1.36
N GLY A 283 15.88 -18.87 -2.69
CA GLY A 283 15.08 -19.81 -3.47
C GLY A 283 14.13 -19.15 -4.48
N ASP A 284 12.92 -19.69 -4.61
CA ASP A 284 11.97 -19.33 -5.66
C ASP A 284 11.43 -17.88 -5.58
N ALA A 285 11.07 -17.31 -6.74
CA ALA A 285 10.55 -15.96 -6.86
C ALA A 285 9.36 -15.65 -5.95
N PRO A 286 8.36 -16.54 -5.74
CA PRO A 286 7.28 -16.31 -4.79
C PRO A 286 7.74 -16.13 -3.34
N LEU A 287 8.73 -16.94 -2.90
CA LEU A 287 9.29 -16.85 -1.54
C LEU A 287 10.03 -15.52 -1.34
N ARG A 288 10.86 -15.13 -2.30
CA ARG A 288 11.59 -13.85 -2.28
C ARG A 288 10.64 -12.68 -2.19
N TRP A 289 9.54 -12.72 -2.95
CA TRP A 289 8.50 -11.69 -2.92
C TRP A 289 7.78 -11.63 -1.56
N GLN A 290 7.49 -12.77 -0.93
CA GLN A 290 6.92 -12.83 0.42
C GLN A 290 7.86 -12.21 1.46
N VAL A 291 9.17 -12.47 1.35
CA VAL A 291 10.18 -11.86 2.24
C VAL A 291 10.21 -10.34 2.07
N LEU A 292 10.19 -9.84 0.81
CA LEU A 292 10.12 -8.40 0.53
C LEU A 292 8.87 -7.77 1.18
N VAL A 293 7.69 -8.33 0.92
CA VAL A 293 6.42 -7.79 1.41
C VAL A 293 6.35 -7.80 2.93
N ARG A 294 6.75 -8.92 3.57
CA ARG A 294 6.69 -9.05 5.04
C ARG A 294 7.71 -8.16 5.73
N SER A 295 8.97 -8.18 5.28
CA SER A 295 10.01 -7.30 5.84
C SER A 295 9.66 -5.83 5.61
N GLY A 296 9.14 -5.50 4.42
CA GLY A 296 8.65 -4.17 4.09
C GLY A 296 7.47 -3.72 4.95
N ALA A 297 6.54 -4.64 5.28
CA ALA A 297 5.40 -4.33 6.16
C ALA A 297 5.84 -3.97 7.58
N VAL A 298 6.80 -4.72 8.15
CA VAL A 298 7.37 -4.38 9.47
C VAL A 298 8.06 -3.01 9.42
N GLY A 299 8.88 -2.79 8.38
CA GLY A 299 9.51 -1.49 8.18
C GLY A 299 8.49 -0.39 8.02
N GLY A 300 7.46 -0.60 7.20
CA GLY A 300 6.36 0.34 6.97
C GLY A 300 5.61 0.70 8.25
N LEU A 301 5.32 -0.27 9.10
CA LEU A 301 4.72 -0.06 10.41
C LEU A 301 5.60 0.84 11.29
N VAL A 302 6.88 0.53 11.40
CA VAL A 302 7.84 1.33 12.18
C VAL A 302 7.97 2.73 11.61
N GLY A 303 8.08 2.85 10.28
CA GLY A 303 8.21 4.14 9.60
C GLY A 303 6.96 5.02 9.73
N SER A 304 5.78 4.43 9.58
CA SER A 304 4.52 5.15 9.75
C SER A 304 4.37 5.70 11.16
N ILE A 305 4.48 4.84 12.17
CA ILE A 305 4.33 5.26 13.58
C ILE A 305 5.45 6.22 13.97
N GLY A 306 6.70 5.92 13.61
CA GLY A 306 7.86 6.75 13.95
C GLY A 306 7.76 8.14 13.36
N LEU A 307 7.45 8.27 12.06
CA LEU A 307 7.26 9.56 11.41
C LEU A 307 6.06 10.31 12.00
N GLY A 308 4.94 9.62 12.21
CA GLY A 308 3.76 10.21 12.82
C GLY A 308 4.03 10.77 14.22
N LEU A 309 4.80 10.05 15.04
CA LEU A 309 5.20 10.50 16.39
C LEU A 309 6.12 11.72 16.30
N ILE A 310 7.14 11.71 15.44
CA ILE A 310 8.06 12.83 15.28
C ILE A 310 7.30 14.09 14.82
N CYS A 311 6.42 13.96 13.82
CA CYS A 311 5.63 15.07 13.34
C CYS A 311 4.60 15.57 14.37
N GLN A 312 4.11 14.70 15.26
CA GLN A 312 3.24 15.09 16.36
C GLN A 312 3.98 15.93 17.41
N LEU A 313 5.26 15.66 17.63
CA LEU A 313 6.09 16.37 18.61
C LEU A 313 6.72 17.67 18.07
N MET A 314 6.99 17.71 16.77
CA MET A 314 7.67 18.85 16.13
C MET A 314 6.69 19.70 15.30
N SER A 315 6.41 19.26 14.09
CA SER A 315 5.40 19.80 13.16
C SER A 315 5.27 18.89 11.94
N LEU A 316 4.21 19.06 11.15
CA LEU A 316 4.00 18.32 9.92
C LEU A 316 5.03 18.69 8.82
N ASP A 317 5.58 19.90 8.87
CA ASP A 317 6.56 20.40 7.88
C ASP A 317 7.87 19.61 7.86
N VAL A 318 8.23 18.97 9.01
CA VAL A 318 9.43 18.11 9.07
C VAL A 318 9.23 16.74 8.43
N ALA A 319 8.00 16.37 8.06
CA ALA A 319 7.71 15.05 7.49
C ALA A 319 8.52 14.78 6.23
N LEU A 320 8.48 15.69 5.27
CA LEU A 320 9.14 15.49 3.99
C LEU A 320 10.68 15.55 4.07
N PRO A 321 11.29 16.48 4.81
CA PRO A 321 12.73 16.46 5.09
C PRO A 321 13.20 15.15 5.73
N LEU A 322 12.45 14.58 6.67
CA LEU A 322 12.78 13.31 7.32
C LEU A 322 12.68 12.13 6.34
N VAL A 323 11.64 12.10 5.51
CA VAL A 323 11.51 11.08 4.46
C VAL A 323 12.65 11.21 3.45
N ALA A 324 13.00 12.43 3.03
CA ALA A 324 14.14 12.69 2.14
C ALA A 324 15.47 12.19 2.75
N ALA A 325 15.71 12.48 4.03
CA ALA A 325 16.87 11.96 4.76
C ALA A 325 16.87 10.42 4.82
N GLY A 326 15.69 9.80 4.97
CA GLY A 326 15.52 8.35 4.89
C GLY A 326 15.95 7.77 3.55
N PHE A 327 15.62 8.42 2.43
CA PHE A 327 16.08 8.00 1.10
C PHE A 327 17.58 8.16 0.91
N ILE A 328 18.19 9.20 1.47
CA ILE A 328 19.66 9.35 1.47
C ILE A 328 20.31 8.20 2.26
N LEU A 329 19.76 7.87 3.43
CA LEU A 329 20.26 6.73 4.23
C LEU A 329 20.15 5.41 3.46
N LEU A 330 19.03 5.18 2.75
CA LEU A 330 18.87 4.01 1.87
C LEU A 330 19.93 4.01 0.75
N ALA A 331 20.19 5.13 0.13
CA ALA A 331 21.22 5.23 -0.91
C ALA A 331 22.61 4.85 -0.38
N ILE A 332 22.98 5.34 0.80
CA ILE A 332 24.26 5.04 1.46
C ILE A 332 24.35 3.55 1.82
N THR A 333 23.31 2.98 2.42
CA THR A 333 23.31 1.56 2.82
C THR A 333 23.42 0.62 1.62
N GLN A 334 22.75 0.95 0.50
CA GLN A 334 22.84 0.15 -0.74
C GLN A 334 24.20 0.32 -1.44
N ALA A 335 24.82 1.49 -1.40
CA ALA A 335 26.17 1.70 -1.93
C ALA A 335 27.21 0.85 -1.18
N ARG A 336 27.12 0.80 0.15
CA ARG A 336 28.02 -0.05 0.98
C ARG A 336 27.83 -1.54 0.72
N ALA A 337 26.58 -1.99 0.56
CA ALA A 337 26.28 -3.39 0.26
C ALA A 337 26.87 -3.85 -1.08
N THR A 338 26.91 -2.98 -2.08
CA THR A 338 27.53 -3.30 -3.39
C THR A 338 29.06 -3.29 -3.31
N ALA A 339 29.66 -2.39 -2.54
CA ALA A 339 31.11 -2.32 -2.37
C ALA A 339 31.68 -3.56 -1.64
N SER A 340 30.93 -4.16 -0.71
CA SER A 340 31.34 -5.38 0.01
C SER A 340 31.25 -6.67 -0.83
N LEU A 341 30.65 -6.62 -2.01
CA LEU A 341 30.51 -7.77 -2.93
C LEU A 341 31.52 -7.74 -4.08
N GLN A 342 32.31 -6.69 -4.19
CA GLN A 342 33.43 -6.62 -5.14
C GLN A 342 34.70 -7.10 -4.40
N PRO A 343 35.33 -8.22 -4.82
CA PRO A 343 36.57 -8.71 -4.23
C PRO A 343 37.75 -7.79 -4.53
#